data_1532efaec2fa08ff7f25317f2bdebcba
#
_entry.id   1532efaec2fa08ff7f25317f2bdebcba
#
_cell.length_a   1.000
_cell.length_b   1.000
_cell.length_c   1.000
_cell.angle_alpha   90.00
_cell.angle_beta   90.00
_cell.angle_gamma   90.00
#
_symmetry.space_group_name_H-M   'P 1'
#
loop_
_entity.id
_entity.type
_entity.pdbx_description
1 polymer ?
#
loop_
_entity_poly.entity_id
_entity_poly.type
_entity_poly.pdbx_seq_one_letter_code
_entity_poly.pdbx_strand_id
1 'polypeptide(L)'
;MKIGIYTLGCKVNQYETQAMEQELTARGHELVDFESPADAYIINTCSVTAVSDKKSRQMIRRAKKNSPDAVVAACGCYVQTHEKEAKSLGIDLLMGTNDRARFLDRLEEAVKTRETVADIDDALRRRTFEVLPAGGMANRTRAMLKVEDGCVNFCTYCIIPYARGPVRSLPMDKAAEQVRALRAQGY
;
A
#
# COMPACT_ATOMS: atom_id res chain seq x y z
N MET A 1 1.79 3.39 -18.37
CA MET A 1 2.34 4.49 -17.53
C MET A 1 3.60 3.98 -16.85
N LYS A 2 4.55 4.87 -16.55
CA LYS A 2 5.70 4.61 -15.68
C LYS A 2 5.32 4.92 -14.24
N ILE A 3 5.53 3.96 -13.33
CA ILE A 3 5.12 4.09 -11.95
C ILE A 3 6.29 3.75 -11.03
N GLY A 4 6.66 4.71 -10.17
CA GLY A 4 7.65 4.53 -9.12
C GLY A 4 6.97 4.16 -7.81
N ILE A 5 7.44 3.14 -7.10
CA ILE A 5 6.86 2.72 -5.82
C ILE A 5 7.89 2.80 -4.71
N TYR A 6 7.51 3.35 -3.58
CA TYR A 6 8.32 3.36 -2.37
C TYR A 6 7.54 2.76 -1.18
N THR A 7 8.13 1.76 -0.54
CA THR A 7 7.52 1.07 0.60
C THR A 7 8.24 1.39 1.89
N LEU A 8 7.48 1.84 2.86
CA LEU A 8 7.92 2.02 4.24
C LEU A 8 7.29 0.98 5.15
N GLY A 9 7.97 0.61 6.21
CA GLY A 9 7.38 -0.12 7.32
C GLY A 9 7.64 -1.62 7.36
N CYS A 10 6.61 -2.38 7.67
CA CYS A 10 6.69 -3.79 8.04
C CYS A 10 6.54 -4.74 6.83
N LYS A 11 6.64 -6.05 7.12
CA LYS A 11 6.44 -7.10 6.11
C LYS A 11 5.05 -7.07 5.48
N VAL A 12 4.03 -6.62 6.22
CA VAL A 12 2.67 -6.46 5.67
C VAL A 12 2.65 -5.40 4.57
N ASN A 13 3.26 -4.24 4.80
CA ASN A 13 3.38 -3.22 3.75
C ASN A 13 4.16 -3.73 2.54
N GLN A 14 5.23 -4.51 2.75
CA GLN A 14 5.99 -5.13 1.66
C GLN A 14 5.14 -6.11 0.84
N TYR A 15 4.35 -6.94 1.52
CA TYR A 15 3.40 -7.86 0.88
C TYR A 15 2.35 -7.10 0.05
N GLU A 16 1.76 -6.06 0.62
CA GLU A 16 0.77 -5.23 -0.06
C GLU A 16 1.35 -4.51 -1.28
N THR A 17 2.58 -3.98 -1.16
CA THR A 17 3.28 -3.38 -2.30
C THR A 17 3.54 -4.39 -3.40
N GLN A 18 4.01 -5.57 -3.06
CA GLN A 18 4.27 -6.64 -4.03
C GLN A 18 2.99 -7.03 -4.79
N ALA A 19 1.86 -7.11 -4.09
CA ALA A 19 0.58 -7.37 -4.74
C ALA A 19 0.19 -6.24 -5.71
N MET A 20 0.41 -4.98 -5.34
CA MET A 20 0.20 -3.83 -6.23
C MET A 20 1.14 -3.86 -7.44
N GLU A 21 2.41 -4.22 -7.27
CA GLU A 21 3.39 -4.34 -8.36
C GLU A 21 2.96 -5.40 -9.38
N GLN A 22 2.47 -6.56 -8.91
CA GLN A 22 1.96 -7.61 -9.78
C GLN A 22 0.75 -7.14 -10.58
N GLU A 23 -0.21 -6.51 -9.91
CA GLU A 23 -1.43 -6.02 -10.53
C GLU A 23 -1.13 -4.92 -11.56
N LEU A 24 -0.26 -3.96 -11.22
CA LEU A 24 0.16 -2.91 -12.16
C LEU A 24 0.87 -3.48 -13.40
N THR A 25 1.73 -4.48 -13.21
CA THR A 25 2.39 -5.15 -14.33
C THR A 25 1.37 -5.89 -15.21
N ALA A 26 0.40 -6.58 -14.59
CA ALA A 26 -0.68 -7.26 -15.32
C ALA A 26 -1.57 -6.28 -16.11
N ARG A 27 -1.76 -5.06 -15.62
CA ARG A 27 -2.46 -3.97 -16.31
C ARG A 27 -1.62 -3.30 -17.41
N GLY A 28 -0.37 -3.74 -17.63
CA GLY A 28 0.52 -3.21 -18.66
C GLY A 28 1.26 -1.93 -18.29
N HIS A 29 1.40 -1.63 -17.00
CA HIS A 29 2.21 -0.51 -16.54
C HIS A 29 3.68 -0.92 -16.38
N GLU A 30 4.58 0.05 -16.55
CA GLU A 30 6.02 -0.11 -16.36
C GLU A 30 6.41 0.34 -14.94
N LEU A 31 6.98 -0.57 -14.16
CA LEU A 31 7.56 -0.24 -12.86
C LEU A 31 8.97 0.32 -13.06
N VAL A 32 9.22 1.50 -12.51
CA VAL A 32 10.51 2.18 -12.59
C VAL A 32 11.10 2.41 -11.20
N ASP A 33 12.40 2.66 -11.13
CA ASP A 33 13.04 3.07 -9.89
C ASP A 33 12.39 4.35 -9.35
N PHE A 34 12.22 4.43 -8.02
CA PHE A 34 11.56 5.58 -7.38
C PHE A 34 12.28 6.91 -7.61
N GLU A 35 13.58 6.87 -7.89
CA GLU A 35 14.38 8.06 -8.21
C GLU A 35 14.28 8.47 -9.69
N SER A 36 13.72 7.61 -10.54
CA SER A 36 13.53 7.89 -11.96
C SER A 36 12.29 8.73 -12.20
N PRO A 37 12.25 9.55 -13.28
CA PRO A 37 11.03 10.22 -13.70
C PRO A 37 9.91 9.23 -13.99
N ALA A 38 8.71 9.51 -13.49
CA ALA A 38 7.53 8.66 -13.63
C ALA A 38 6.26 9.49 -13.88
N ASP A 39 5.22 8.83 -14.40
CA ASP A 39 3.89 9.42 -14.56
C ASP A 39 3.14 9.48 -13.22
N ALA A 40 3.42 8.51 -12.34
CA ALA A 40 2.87 8.44 -10.99
C ALA A 40 3.85 7.83 -9.99
N TYR A 41 3.73 8.24 -8.73
CA TYR A 41 4.45 7.64 -7.60
C TYR A 41 3.47 7.11 -6.58
N ILE A 42 3.70 5.89 -6.11
CA ILE A 42 2.98 5.28 -4.99
C ILE A 42 3.88 5.24 -3.76
N ILE A 43 3.43 5.80 -2.65
CA ILE A 43 4.12 5.71 -1.37
C ILE A 43 3.26 4.89 -0.40
N ASN A 44 3.66 3.64 -0.14
CA ASN A 44 3.04 2.81 0.88
C ASN A 44 3.65 3.17 2.24
N THR A 45 2.90 3.91 3.03
CA THR A 45 3.36 4.62 4.22
C THR A 45 3.29 3.78 5.49
N CYS A 46 4.12 4.16 6.47
CA CYS A 46 4.17 3.53 7.79
C CYS A 46 3.99 4.58 8.90
N SER A 47 3.39 4.16 10.03
CA SER A 47 3.14 4.99 11.22
C SER A 47 3.40 4.27 12.55
N VAL A 48 4.22 3.21 12.55
CA VAL A 48 4.52 2.48 13.81
C VAL A 48 5.51 3.20 14.71
N THR A 49 6.18 4.24 14.21
CA THR A 49 7.07 5.12 14.98
C THR A 49 7.05 6.54 14.42
N ALA A 50 7.36 7.53 15.25
CA ALA A 50 7.52 8.93 14.79
C ALA A 50 8.57 9.08 13.69
N VAL A 51 9.61 8.25 13.69
CA VAL A 51 10.63 8.21 12.63
C VAL A 51 10.01 7.75 11.31
N SER A 52 9.13 6.74 11.35
CA SER A 52 8.40 6.27 10.17
C SER A 52 7.46 7.34 9.59
N ASP A 53 6.79 8.11 10.45
CA ASP A 53 5.95 9.24 10.03
C ASP A 53 6.78 10.31 9.32
N LYS A 54 7.90 10.71 9.93
CA LYS A 54 8.83 11.67 9.32
C LYS A 54 9.32 11.18 7.95
N LYS A 55 9.67 9.90 7.86
CA LYS A 55 10.14 9.29 6.61
C LYS A 55 9.03 9.22 5.57
N SER A 56 7.79 8.90 5.96
CA SER A 56 6.63 8.93 5.06
C SER A 56 6.46 10.30 4.42
N ARG A 57 6.45 11.37 5.23
CA ARG A 57 6.39 12.75 4.73
C ARG A 57 7.56 13.13 3.81
N GLN A 58 8.75 12.68 4.17
CA GLN A 58 9.96 12.93 3.36
C GLN A 58 9.84 12.30 1.97
N MET A 59 9.40 11.04 1.89
CA MET A 59 9.30 10.33 0.61
C MET A 59 8.18 10.89 -0.28
N ILE A 60 7.06 11.34 0.32
CA ILE A 60 6.01 12.04 -0.41
C ILE A 60 6.55 13.33 -1.06
N ARG A 61 7.29 14.16 -0.29
CA ARG A 61 7.91 15.38 -0.85
C ARG A 61 8.96 15.09 -1.91
N ARG A 62 9.69 13.97 -1.75
CA ARG A 62 10.71 13.54 -2.72
C ARG A 62 10.08 13.14 -4.05
N ALA A 63 8.97 12.39 -4.03
CA ALA A 63 8.22 12.05 -5.24
C ALA A 63 7.84 13.30 -6.04
N LYS A 64 7.29 14.33 -5.37
CA LYS A 64 6.96 15.61 -6.00
C LYS A 64 8.16 16.35 -6.59
N LYS A 65 9.33 16.20 -5.96
CA LYS A 65 10.58 16.79 -6.46
C LYS A 65 11.12 16.03 -7.68
N ASN A 66 11.00 14.69 -7.68
CA ASN A 66 11.50 13.87 -8.79
C ASN A 66 10.77 14.14 -10.11
N SER A 67 9.45 14.32 -10.04
CA SER A 67 8.62 14.67 -11.20
C SER A 67 7.47 15.60 -10.75
N PRO A 68 7.60 16.92 -10.91
CA PRO A 68 6.58 17.87 -10.43
C PRO A 68 5.19 17.65 -11.01
N ASP A 69 5.10 17.13 -12.24
CA ASP A 69 3.84 16.87 -12.94
C ASP A 69 3.29 15.44 -12.71
N ALA A 70 4.02 14.60 -12.00
CA ALA A 70 3.56 13.24 -11.69
C ALA A 70 2.45 13.26 -10.64
N VAL A 71 1.51 12.31 -10.76
CA VAL A 71 0.52 12.05 -9.71
C VAL A 71 1.21 11.40 -8.51
N VAL A 72 1.06 11.98 -7.33
CA VAL A 72 1.58 11.41 -6.09
C VAL A 72 0.44 10.77 -5.32
N ALA A 73 0.49 9.45 -5.20
CA ALA A 73 -0.48 8.65 -4.48
C ALA A 73 0.13 8.10 -3.19
N ALA A 74 -0.56 8.22 -2.08
CA ALA A 74 -0.12 7.65 -0.81
C ALA A 74 -1.19 6.76 -0.19
N CYS A 75 -0.77 5.62 0.32
CA CYS A 75 -1.62 4.69 1.07
C CYS A 75 -0.89 4.20 2.33
N GLY A 76 -1.55 3.39 3.13
CA GLY A 76 -0.94 2.74 4.28
C GLY A 76 -1.19 3.44 5.62
N CYS A 77 -0.45 3.01 6.66
CA CYS A 77 -0.77 3.34 8.05
C CYS A 77 -0.71 4.83 8.36
N TYR A 78 0.27 5.57 7.82
CA TYR A 78 0.37 7.00 8.07
C TYR A 78 -0.83 7.76 7.49
N VAL A 79 -1.23 7.45 6.26
CA VAL A 79 -2.42 8.07 5.65
C VAL A 79 -3.67 7.75 6.46
N GLN A 80 -3.83 6.49 6.90
CA GLN A 80 -4.98 6.06 7.70
C GLN A 80 -5.10 6.77 9.03
N THR A 81 -3.99 7.05 9.71
CA THR A 81 -3.99 7.58 11.08
C THR A 81 -3.76 9.08 11.17
N HIS A 82 -3.22 9.70 10.12
CA HIS A 82 -2.87 11.12 10.06
C HIS A 82 -3.51 11.82 8.84
N GLU A 83 -4.77 11.52 8.57
CA GLU A 83 -5.49 12.01 7.37
C GLU A 83 -5.36 13.52 7.17
N LYS A 84 -5.59 14.33 8.22
CA LYS A 84 -5.53 15.79 8.15
C LYS A 84 -4.14 16.29 7.73
N GLU A 85 -3.09 15.71 8.32
CA GLU A 85 -1.70 16.06 8.00
C GLU A 85 -1.35 15.58 6.58
N ALA A 86 -1.75 14.36 6.21
CA ALA A 86 -1.51 13.82 4.88
C ALA A 86 -2.15 14.68 3.77
N LYS A 87 -3.38 15.17 3.97
CA LYS A 87 -4.06 16.11 3.06
C LYS A 87 -3.26 17.40 2.84
N SER A 88 -2.59 17.91 3.89
CA SER A 88 -1.79 19.14 3.78
C SER A 88 -0.49 18.99 2.99
N LEU A 89 -0.08 17.76 2.68
CA LEU A 89 1.13 17.49 1.89
C LEU A 89 0.93 17.65 0.37
N GLY A 90 -0.28 17.96 -0.08
CA GLY A 90 -0.60 18.14 -1.49
C GLY A 90 -0.51 16.83 -2.28
N ILE A 91 -0.91 15.72 -1.70
CA ILE A 91 -0.99 14.39 -2.33
C ILE A 91 -2.23 14.36 -3.22
N ASP A 92 -2.12 13.78 -4.41
CA ASP A 92 -3.21 13.74 -5.39
C ASP A 92 -4.21 12.62 -5.10
N LEU A 93 -3.73 11.47 -4.59
CA LEU A 93 -4.57 10.35 -4.17
C LEU A 93 -4.17 9.87 -2.78
N LEU A 94 -5.12 9.91 -1.83
CA LEU A 94 -4.97 9.38 -0.48
C LEU A 94 -5.96 8.25 -0.25
N MET A 95 -5.45 7.08 0.12
CA MET A 95 -6.26 5.96 0.61
C MET A 95 -5.61 5.32 1.84
N GLY A 96 -6.43 4.70 2.68
CA GLY A 96 -5.96 4.07 3.91
C GLY A 96 -5.20 2.75 3.69
N THR A 97 -5.43 1.81 4.60
CA THR A 97 -4.74 0.50 4.62
C THR A 97 -5.57 -0.62 3.99
N ASN A 98 -6.62 -0.32 3.24
CA ASN A 98 -7.55 -1.29 2.65
C ASN A 98 -7.77 -1.02 1.16
N ASP A 99 -8.32 -2.04 0.44
CA ASP A 99 -8.81 -1.94 -0.93
C ASP A 99 -7.72 -1.50 -1.93
N ARG A 100 -6.71 -2.35 -2.09
CA ARG A 100 -5.58 -2.10 -3.00
C ARG A 100 -6.00 -2.08 -4.47
N ALA A 101 -6.99 -2.90 -4.84
CA ALA A 101 -7.52 -2.89 -6.20
C ALA A 101 -8.14 -1.52 -6.52
N ARG A 102 -9.03 -1.04 -5.67
CA ARG A 102 -9.66 0.29 -5.81
C ARG A 102 -8.63 1.42 -5.78
N PHE A 103 -7.59 1.30 -4.97
CA PHE A 103 -6.48 2.27 -4.96
C PHE A 103 -5.82 2.39 -6.33
N LEU A 104 -5.57 1.27 -7.00
CA LEU A 104 -4.96 1.27 -8.34
C LEU A 104 -5.93 1.82 -9.40
N ASP A 105 -7.22 1.50 -9.31
CA ASP A 105 -8.25 2.06 -10.20
C ASP A 105 -8.30 3.60 -10.07
N ARG A 106 -8.30 4.10 -8.83
CA ARG A 106 -8.27 5.54 -8.54
C ARG A 106 -6.97 6.20 -8.97
N LEU A 107 -5.84 5.50 -8.91
CA LEU A 107 -4.58 6.01 -9.44
C LEU A 107 -4.64 6.25 -10.94
N GLU A 108 -5.16 5.27 -11.69
CA GLU A 108 -5.33 5.40 -13.14
C GLU A 108 -6.28 6.53 -13.52
N GLU A 109 -7.35 6.71 -12.74
CA GLU A 109 -8.30 7.82 -12.91
C GLU A 109 -7.63 9.17 -12.60
N ALA A 110 -6.92 9.28 -11.47
CA ALA A 110 -6.23 10.51 -11.07
C ALA A 110 -5.16 10.96 -12.07
N VAL A 111 -4.47 10.02 -12.73
CA VAL A 111 -3.51 10.37 -13.80
C VAL A 111 -4.22 10.98 -15.01
N LYS A 112 -5.44 10.53 -15.32
CA LYS A 112 -6.23 11.04 -16.46
C LYS A 112 -6.91 12.36 -16.15
N THR A 113 -7.54 12.47 -14.97
CA THR A 113 -8.41 13.62 -14.61
C THR A 113 -7.66 14.72 -13.88
N ARG A 114 -6.54 14.41 -13.23
CA ARG A 114 -5.80 15.32 -12.35
C ARG A 114 -6.61 15.78 -11.13
N GLU A 115 -7.68 15.06 -10.80
CA GLU A 115 -8.48 15.34 -9.63
C GLU A 115 -7.84 14.79 -8.37
N THR A 116 -7.89 15.57 -7.29
CA THR A 116 -7.42 15.11 -5.97
C THR A 116 -8.51 14.30 -5.28
N VAL A 117 -8.17 13.07 -4.88
CA VAL A 117 -9.10 12.14 -4.21
C VAL A 117 -8.57 11.76 -2.84
N ALA A 118 -9.40 11.84 -1.82
CA ALA A 118 -9.13 11.30 -0.48
C ALA A 118 -10.25 10.35 -0.08
N ASP A 119 -9.93 9.06 -0.03
CA ASP A 119 -10.88 7.98 0.25
C ASP A 119 -10.33 7.12 1.40
N ILE A 120 -10.59 7.55 2.62
CA ILE A 120 -10.10 6.92 3.84
C ILE A 120 -11.30 6.47 4.67
N ASP A 121 -11.46 5.16 4.78
CA ASP A 121 -12.53 4.53 5.55
C ASP A 121 -12.19 4.44 7.05
N ASP A 122 -13.21 4.19 7.86
CA ASP A 122 -13.01 3.87 9.28
C ASP A 122 -12.50 2.44 9.44
N ALA A 123 -11.20 2.29 9.72
CA ALA A 123 -10.57 0.99 9.89
C ALA A 123 -11.24 0.11 10.96
N LEU A 124 -11.80 0.70 12.02
CA LEU A 124 -12.46 -0.05 13.10
C LEU A 124 -13.77 -0.73 12.67
N ARG A 125 -14.36 -0.30 11.55
CA ARG A 125 -15.59 -0.88 11.00
C ARG A 125 -15.35 -2.04 10.03
N ARG A 126 -14.11 -2.31 9.66
CA ARG A 126 -13.77 -3.38 8.70
C ARG A 126 -14.11 -4.75 9.25
N ARG A 127 -14.66 -5.63 8.43
CA ARG A 127 -15.06 -7.00 8.80
C ARG A 127 -14.54 -8.06 7.83
N THR A 128 -14.13 -7.67 6.64
CA THR A 128 -13.66 -8.58 5.59
C THR A 128 -12.15 -8.52 5.46
N PHE A 129 -11.52 -9.66 5.17
CA PHE A 129 -10.11 -9.75 4.82
C PHE A 129 -9.93 -9.43 3.35
N GLU A 130 -8.99 -8.56 3.02
CA GLU A 130 -8.62 -8.27 1.64
C GLU A 130 -7.69 -9.37 1.12
N VAL A 131 -8.17 -10.14 0.15
CA VAL A 131 -7.39 -11.20 -0.48
C VAL A 131 -6.53 -10.59 -1.59
N LEU A 132 -5.23 -10.55 -1.39
CA LEU A 132 -4.26 -10.07 -2.37
C LEU A 132 -3.43 -11.24 -2.90
N PRO A 133 -2.93 -11.16 -4.15
CA PRO A 133 -2.07 -12.22 -4.69
C PRO A 133 -0.79 -12.38 -3.86
N ALA A 134 -0.38 -13.63 -3.65
CA ALA A 134 0.88 -13.97 -3.00
C ALA A 134 1.97 -14.29 -4.04
N GLY A 135 3.24 -14.06 -3.70
CA GLY A 135 4.37 -14.38 -4.58
C GLY A 135 4.83 -13.24 -5.47
N GLY A 136 5.57 -13.53 -6.54
CA GLY A 136 6.01 -12.55 -7.53
C GLY A 136 7.25 -11.72 -7.16
N MET A 137 7.94 -12.02 -6.06
CA MET A 137 9.24 -11.36 -5.77
C MET A 137 10.37 -12.04 -6.54
N ALA A 138 10.65 -11.53 -7.74
CA ALA A 138 11.86 -11.91 -8.44
C ALA A 138 13.09 -11.73 -7.51
N ASN A 139 13.97 -12.71 -7.47
CA ASN A 139 15.21 -12.73 -6.67
C ASN A 139 15.05 -12.93 -5.17
N ARG A 140 13.93 -13.43 -4.66
CA ARG A 140 13.78 -13.84 -3.25
C ARG A 140 13.55 -15.35 -3.13
N THR A 141 14.25 -15.97 -2.19
CA THR A 141 14.13 -17.41 -1.88
C THR A 141 12.97 -17.73 -0.94
N ARG A 142 12.31 -16.70 -0.39
CA ARG A 142 11.18 -16.84 0.54
C ARG A 142 10.01 -15.99 0.08
N ALA A 143 8.84 -16.60 -0.02
CA ALA A 143 7.59 -15.88 -0.23
C ALA A 143 6.98 -15.41 1.11
N MET A 144 6.15 -14.38 1.04
CA MET A 144 5.31 -13.95 2.15
C MET A 144 3.86 -14.33 1.84
N LEU A 145 3.17 -14.85 2.85
CA LEU A 145 1.74 -15.10 2.84
C LEU A 145 1.10 -14.32 3.99
N LYS A 146 0.18 -13.41 3.67
CA LYS A 146 -0.57 -12.66 4.66
C LYS A 146 -1.82 -13.46 5.01
N VAL A 147 -1.86 -14.05 6.21
CA VAL A 147 -2.98 -14.87 6.68
C VAL A 147 -3.90 -14.12 7.64
N GLU A 148 -3.45 -12.99 8.18
CA GLU A 148 -4.18 -12.20 9.16
C GLU A 148 -3.84 -10.71 9.01
N ASP A 149 -4.81 -9.84 9.31
CA ASP A 149 -4.62 -8.38 9.35
C ASP A 149 -5.44 -7.78 10.50
N GLY A 150 -4.91 -6.69 11.09
CA GLY A 150 -5.53 -5.99 12.20
C GLY A 150 -5.14 -6.54 13.58
N CYS A 151 -5.67 -5.90 14.63
CA CYS A 151 -5.43 -6.28 16.02
C CYS A 151 -6.53 -5.71 16.92
N VAL A 152 -6.87 -6.44 18.01
CA VAL A 152 -7.88 -6.02 19.00
C VAL A 152 -7.31 -5.81 20.41
N ASN A 153 -5.99 -5.89 20.59
CA ASN A 153 -5.38 -5.78 21.92
C ASN A 153 -5.32 -4.34 22.47
N PHE A 154 -5.35 -3.33 21.60
CA PHE A 154 -5.30 -1.92 21.99
C PHE A 154 -4.23 -1.57 23.04
N CYS A 155 -3.01 -2.16 22.90
CA CYS A 155 -1.89 -1.83 23.77
C CYS A 155 -1.64 -0.31 23.75
N THR A 156 -1.33 0.30 24.90
CA THR A 156 -1.27 1.74 25.10
C THR A 156 -0.35 2.51 24.14
N TYR A 157 0.66 1.85 23.60
CA TYR A 157 1.65 2.42 22.66
C TYR A 157 1.40 2.02 21.20
N CYS A 158 0.37 1.21 20.90
CA CYS A 158 0.25 0.57 19.60
C CYS A 158 -0.79 1.25 18.71
N ILE A 159 -0.36 1.66 17.52
CA ILE A 159 -1.23 2.29 16.51
C ILE A 159 -1.99 1.27 15.65
N ILE A 160 -1.63 -0.02 15.68
CA ILE A 160 -2.14 -1.03 14.74
C ILE A 160 -3.67 -1.16 14.73
N PRO A 161 -4.37 -1.21 15.88
CA PRO A 161 -5.84 -1.27 15.86
C PRO A 161 -6.50 -0.13 15.09
N TYR A 162 -5.96 1.06 15.22
CA TYR A 162 -6.47 2.28 14.56
C TYR A 162 -6.08 2.34 13.08
N ALA A 163 -4.90 1.84 12.74
CA ALA A 163 -4.43 1.84 11.36
C ALA A 163 -5.05 0.73 10.52
N ARG A 164 -5.26 -0.47 11.12
CA ARG A 164 -5.67 -1.67 10.37
C ARG A 164 -7.02 -2.22 10.77
N GLY A 165 -7.56 -1.78 11.92
CA GLY A 165 -8.85 -2.24 12.44
C GLY A 165 -8.77 -3.60 13.15
N PRO A 166 -9.94 -4.23 13.39
CA PRO A 166 -10.03 -5.51 14.09
C PRO A 166 -9.38 -6.66 13.29
N VAL A 167 -9.07 -7.73 13.98
CA VAL A 167 -8.50 -8.95 13.38
C VAL A 167 -9.44 -9.51 12.32
N ARG A 168 -8.88 -9.78 11.15
CA ARG A 168 -9.53 -10.45 10.02
C ARG A 168 -8.55 -11.47 9.46
N SER A 169 -9.04 -12.66 9.16
CA SER A 169 -8.22 -13.78 8.70
C SER A 169 -8.52 -14.14 7.25
N LEU A 170 -7.49 -14.56 6.53
CA LEU A 170 -7.63 -15.15 5.20
C LEU A 170 -8.40 -16.48 5.32
N PRO A 171 -9.45 -16.71 4.54
CA PRO A 171 -10.13 -17.99 4.51
C PRO A 171 -9.18 -19.15 4.22
N MET A 172 -9.38 -20.30 4.87
CA MET A 172 -8.44 -21.44 4.82
C MET A 172 -8.30 -22.01 3.40
N ASP A 173 -9.37 -22.05 2.63
CA ASP A 173 -9.36 -22.45 1.23
C ASP A 173 -8.49 -21.53 0.38
N LYS A 174 -8.59 -20.21 0.59
CA LYS A 174 -7.76 -19.20 -0.07
C LYS A 174 -6.28 -19.28 0.37
N ALA A 175 -6.03 -19.54 1.63
CA ALA A 175 -4.66 -19.75 2.11
C ALA A 175 -4.03 -20.98 1.43
N ALA A 176 -4.75 -22.10 1.35
CA ALA A 176 -4.28 -23.29 0.67
C ALA A 176 -4.07 -23.08 -0.84
N GLU A 177 -4.94 -22.31 -1.49
CA GLU A 177 -4.81 -21.92 -2.90
C GLU A 177 -3.51 -21.12 -3.12
N GLN A 178 -3.25 -20.10 -2.29
CA GLN A 178 -2.06 -19.28 -2.38
C GLN A 178 -0.76 -20.08 -2.12
N VAL A 179 -0.77 -21.02 -1.16
CA VAL A 179 0.38 -21.91 -0.92
C VAL A 179 0.68 -22.78 -2.15
N ARG A 180 -0.35 -23.33 -2.81
CA ARG A 180 -0.17 -24.10 -4.05
C ARG A 180 0.42 -23.22 -5.17
N ALA A 181 -0.09 -22.00 -5.33
CA ALA A 181 0.43 -21.05 -6.30
C ALA A 181 1.89 -20.67 -6.05
N LEU A 182 2.27 -20.43 -4.78
CA LEU A 182 3.66 -20.17 -4.39
C LEU A 182 4.58 -21.35 -4.70
N ARG A 183 4.12 -22.58 -4.40
CA ARG A 183 4.86 -23.80 -4.73
C ARG A 183 5.08 -23.95 -6.26
N ALA A 184 4.04 -23.64 -7.04
CA ALA A 184 4.16 -23.68 -8.51
C ALA A 184 5.13 -22.64 -9.08
N GLN A 185 5.36 -21.52 -8.35
CA GLN A 185 6.35 -20.49 -8.67
C GLN A 185 7.77 -20.86 -8.21
N GLY A 186 7.96 -22.00 -7.55
CA GLY A 186 9.29 -22.48 -7.12
C GLY A 186 9.71 -22.04 -5.70
N TYR A 187 8.78 -21.55 -4.90
CA TYR A 187 9.03 -21.26 -3.48
C TYR A 187 8.95 -22.51 -2.60
#